data_44da82f6726b7e7e3835bdb1a76195fe
#
_entry.id   44da82f6726b7e7e3835bdb1a76195fe
#
_cell.length_a   1.000
_cell.length_b   1.000
_cell.length_c   1.000
_cell.angle_alpha   90.00
_cell.angle_beta   90.00
_cell.angle_gamma   90.00
#
_symmetry.space_group_name_H-M   'P 1'
#
loop_
_entity.id
_entity.type
_entity.pdbx_description
1 polymer ?
#
loop_
_entity_poly.entity_id
_entity_poly.type
_entity_poly.pdbx_seq_one_letter_code
_entity_poly.pdbx_strand_id
1 'polypeptide(L)'
;MSSLLIKNIGTLVTGDLRSPLRKADSIYIQDGLIRVIGNGLNQKADSVIDAAGITAIPGLIDSHSHPSIGEYTPAQNSLSWITNYMHGGVTALISAGELHLPGLPLPPDARTALALALVTKRCYDNLRPSGVKVFAGTLSGPQITSTRDGCAGSDHAVRALSMGAVLP
;
A
#
# COMPACT_ATOMS: atom_id res chain seq x y z
N MET A 1 -0.24 16.58 -15.94
CA MET A 1 -0.94 15.30 -16.27
C MET A 1 0.13 14.36 -16.77
N SER A 2 0.21 13.16 -16.19
CA SER A 2 1.18 12.13 -16.61
C SER A 2 0.46 10.98 -17.28
N SER A 3 1.03 10.44 -18.35
CA SER A 3 0.44 9.33 -19.09
C SER A 3 1.47 8.27 -19.41
N LEU A 4 1.03 7.01 -19.39
CA LEU A 4 1.84 5.84 -19.67
C LEU A 4 1.08 4.87 -20.57
N LEU A 5 1.71 4.40 -21.62
CA LEU A 5 1.22 3.30 -22.44
C LEU A 5 2.12 2.09 -22.24
N ILE A 6 1.54 0.98 -21.82
CA ILE A 6 2.18 -0.34 -21.82
C ILE A 6 1.63 -1.11 -23.02
N LYS A 7 2.50 -1.65 -23.86
CA LYS A 7 2.12 -2.36 -25.08
C LYS A 7 2.87 -3.69 -25.22
N ASN A 8 2.42 -4.53 -26.14
CA ASN A 8 3.02 -5.83 -26.41
C ASN A 8 3.04 -6.75 -25.19
N ILE A 9 1.98 -6.72 -24.38
CA ILE A 9 1.78 -7.63 -23.26
C ILE A 9 1.41 -9.01 -23.81
N GLY A 10 2.14 -10.06 -23.43
CA GLY A 10 1.85 -11.42 -23.86
C GLY A 10 0.67 -12.05 -23.12
N THR A 11 0.59 -11.85 -21.82
CA THR A 11 -0.53 -12.30 -20.99
C THR A 11 -0.90 -11.21 -19.99
N LEU A 12 -2.18 -10.87 -19.90
CA LEU A 12 -2.69 -9.90 -18.94
C LEU A 12 -3.54 -10.60 -17.89
N VAL A 13 -3.05 -10.57 -16.64
CA VAL A 13 -3.76 -11.07 -15.46
C VAL A 13 -4.51 -9.91 -14.81
N THR A 14 -5.79 -10.14 -14.45
CA THR A 14 -6.67 -9.07 -13.94
C THR A 14 -6.70 -8.95 -12.43
N GLY A 15 -6.39 -10.04 -11.70
CA GLY A 15 -6.64 -10.15 -10.26
C GLY A 15 -8.10 -10.52 -9.91
N ASP A 16 -9.02 -10.54 -10.85
CA ASP A 16 -10.38 -11.06 -10.65
C ASP A 16 -10.37 -12.59 -10.77
N LEU A 17 -10.64 -13.29 -9.67
CA LEU A 17 -10.65 -14.76 -9.65
C LEU A 17 -11.70 -15.38 -10.57
N ARG A 18 -12.77 -14.67 -10.91
CA ARG A 18 -13.81 -15.15 -11.83
C ARG A 18 -13.42 -14.97 -13.29
N SER A 19 -12.55 -14.01 -13.58
CA SER A 19 -12.05 -13.71 -14.92
C SER A 19 -10.55 -13.34 -14.84
N PRO A 20 -9.68 -14.31 -14.50
CA PRO A 20 -8.31 -14.02 -14.14
C PRO A 20 -7.44 -13.54 -15.32
N LEU A 21 -7.84 -13.86 -16.54
CA LEU A 21 -7.11 -13.47 -17.74
C LEU A 21 -7.95 -12.56 -18.63
N ARG A 22 -7.33 -11.54 -19.19
CA ARG A 22 -7.96 -10.63 -20.14
C ARG A 22 -7.26 -10.70 -21.48
N LYS A 23 -8.03 -10.86 -22.56
CA LYS A 23 -7.52 -10.81 -23.94
C LYS A 23 -7.25 -9.36 -24.33
N ALA A 24 -6.08 -8.88 -23.96
CA ALA A 24 -5.61 -7.54 -24.30
C ALA A 24 -4.07 -7.54 -24.26
N ASP A 25 -3.46 -6.75 -25.11
CA ASP A 25 -2.02 -6.60 -25.22
C ASP A 25 -1.50 -5.23 -24.75
N SER A 26 -2.41 -4.34 -24.37
CA SER A 26 -2.03 -2.96 -24.07
C SER A 26 -2.87 -2.36 -22.95
N ILE A 27 -2.23 -1.48 -22.15
CA ILE A 27 -2.85 -0.72 -21.07
C ILE A 27 -2.46 0.75 -21.23
N TYR A 28 -3.45 1.64 -21.24
CA TYR A 28 -3.23 3.08 -21.17
C TYR A 28 -3.60 3.62 -19.80
N ILE A 29 -2.67 4.33 -19.19
CA ILE A 29 -2.77 4.91 -17.85
C ILE A 29 -2.65 6.43 -17.97
N GLN A 30 -3.50 7.14 -17.26
CA GLN A 30 -3.45 8.61 -17.18
C GLN A 30 -3.70 9.04 -15.74
N ASP A 31 -2.82 9.90 -15.23
CA ASP A 31 -2.87 10.45 -13.87
C ASP A 31 -3.00 9.36 -12.78
N GLY A 32 -2.24 8.26 -12.96
CA GLY A 32 -2.22 7.14 -12.03
C GLY A 32 -3.41 6.18 -12.12
N LEU A 33 -4.32 6.38 -13.07
CA LEU A 33 -5.50 5.54 -13.27
C LEU A 33 -5.45 4.81 -14.60
N ILE A 34 -5.78 3.53 -14.61
CA ILE A 34 -5.99 2.76 -15.83
C ILE A 34 -7.25 3.31 -16.52
N ARG A 35 -7.08 3.83 -17.73
CA ARG A 35 -8.17 4.41 -18.52
C ARG A 35 -8.69 3.45 -19.57
N VAL A 36 -7.79 2.73 -20.21
CA VAL A 36 -8.15 1.81 -21.28
C VAL A 36 -7.30 0.54 -21.16
N ILE A 37 -7.94 -0.59 -21.36
CA ILE A 37 -7.27 -1.89 -21.57
C ILE A 37 -7.82 -2.45 -22.89
N GLY A 38 -6.96 -2.76 -23.84
CA GLY A 38 -7.37 -3.19 -25.17
C GLY A 38 -6.22 -3.78 -25.98
N ASN A 39 -6.46 -4.00 -27.26
CA ASN A 39 -5.45 -4.49 -28.18
C ASN A 39 -4.99 -3.37 -29.11
N GLY A 40 -3.67 -3.34 -29.36
CA GLY A 40 -3.07 -2.43 -30.33
C GLY A 40 -3.28 -0.95 -29.99
N LEU A 41 -3.34 -0.61 -28.70
CA LEU A 41 -3.51 0.78 -28.29
C LEU A 41 -2.34 1.63 -28.79
N ASN A 42 -2.67 2.83 -29.30
CA ASN A 42 -1.69 3.75 -29.89
C ASN A 42 -1.84 5.20 -29.37
N GLN A 43 -2.49 5.38 -28.24
CA GLN A 43 -2.63 6.69 -27.61
C GLN A 43 -1.25 7.31 -27.38
N LYS A 44 -1.15 8.61 -27.66
CA LYS A 44 0.05 9.37 -27.30
C LYS A 44 0.17 9.40 -25.80
N ALA A 45 1.34 9.02 -25.30
CA ALA A 45 1.66 9.00 -23.87
C ALA A 45 3.02 9.65 -23.62
N ASP A 46 3.22 10.20 -22.41
CA ASP A 46 4.49 10.79 -22.00
C ASP A 46 5.58 9.72 -21.87
N SER A 47 5.19 8.50 -21.54
CA SER A 47 6.08 7.34 -21.45
C SER A 47 5.44 6.12 -22.10
N VAL A 48 6.28 5.27 -22.70
CA VAL A 48 5.86 4.01 -23.31
C VAL A 48 6.74 2.89 -22.79
N ILE A 49 6.11 1.81 -22.34
CA ILE A 49 6.77 0.56 -21.96
C ILE A 49 6.40 -0.50 -22.99
N ASP A 50 7.40 -1.08 -23.63
CA ASP A 50 7.22 -2.29 -24.43
C ASP A 50 7.42 -3.50 -23.54
N ALA A 51 6.35 -4.27 -23.32
CA ALA A 51 6.39 -5.46 -22.48
C ALA A 51 7.03 -6.67 -23.20
N ALA A 52 7.33 -6.56 -24.51
CA ALA A 52 8.03 -7.58 -25.27
C ALA A 52 7.48 -9.01 -25.09
N GLY A 53 6.17 -9.15 -24.93
CA GLY A 53 5.50 -10.44 -24.76
C GLY A 53 5.49 -11.00 -23.35
N ILE A 54 6.05 -10.30 -22.34
CA ILE A 54 5.99 -10.77 -20.95
C ILE A 54 4.58 -10.66 -20.35
N THR A 55 4.38 -11.35 -19.24
CA THR A 55 3.12 -11.30 -18.50
C THR A 55 3.03 -10.04 -17.64
N ALA A 56 1.90 -9.33 -17.73
CA ALA A 56 1.56 -8.26 -16.82
C ALA A 56 0.58 -8.79 -15.75
N ILE A 57 0.89 -8.49 -14.50
CA ILE A 57 0.05 -8.85 -13.34
C ILE A 57 -0.25 -7.60 -12.52
N PRO A 58 -1.33 -7.56 -11.72
CA PRO A 58 -1.50 -6.55 -10.69
C PRO A 58 -0.33 -6.57 -9.71
N GLY A 59 0.01 -5.41 -9.17
CA GLY A 59 1.01 -5.35 -8.12
C GLY A 59 0.62 -6.22 -6.92
N LEU A 60 1.59 -6.91 -6.35
CA LEU A 60 1.37 -7.75 -5.19
C LEU A 60 1.03 -6.90 -3.97
N ILE A 61 0.22 -7.46 -3.06
CA ILE A 61 -0.16 -6.83 -1.80
C ILE A 61 0.32 -7.72 -0.67
N ASP A 62 1.18 -7.18 0.20
CA ASP A 62 1.48 -7.81 1.47
C ASP A 62 0.44 -7.36 2.50
N SER A 63 -0.38 -8.31 2.94
CA SER A 63 -1.48 -8.05 3.86
C SER A 63 -1.08 -8.08 5.34
N HIS A 64 0.17 -8.35 5.67
CA HIS A 64 0.65 -8.43 7.04
C HIS A 64 2.07 -7.93 7.18
N SER A 65 2.24 -6.62 7.32
CA SER A 65 3.53 -5.99 7.53
C SER A 65 3.52 -5.09 8.77
N HIS A 66 4.70 -4.74 9.27
CA HIS A 66 4.85 -3.82 10.40
C HIS A 66 5.71 -2.62 9.97
N PRO A 67 5.18 -1.70 9.14
CA PRO A 67 5.91 -0.55 8.68
C PRO A 67 6.08 0.46 9.81
N SER A 68 7.22 0.42 10.49
CA SER A 68 7.52 1.40 11.54
C SER A 68 7.95 2.74 10.94
N ILE A 69 7.66 3.82 11.68
CA ILE A 69 8.15 5.16 11.37
C ILE A 69 9.46 5.48 12.12
N GLY A 70 10.06 4.50 12.79
CA GLY A 70 10.77 4.69 14.03
C GLY A 70 12.27 4.69 14.00
N GLU A 71 12.98 5.07 12.96
CA GLU A 71 14.42 5.30 13.06
C GLU A 71 14.75 6.75 12.69
N TYR A 72 14.99 7.56 13.70
CA TYR A 72 15.16 9.01 13.56
C TYR A 72 16.62 9.45 13.37
N THR A 73 17.54 8.55 13.11
CA THR A 73 18.93 8.91 12.88
C THR A 73 19.23 8.94 11.38
N PRO A 74 20.03 9.91 10.91
CA PRO A 74 20.37 10.00 9.47
C PRO A 74 21.10 8.78 8.93
N ALA A 75 21.71 7.97 9.79
CA ALA A 75 22.42 6.76 9.42
C ALA A 75 21.48 5.53 9.26
N GLN A 76 20.25 5.65 9.71
CA GLN A 76 19.29 4.56 9.71
C GLN A 76 18.33 4.73 8.57
N ASN A 77 18.24 3.73 7.73
CA ASN A 77 17.38 3.72 6.55
C ASN A 77 16.20 2.77 6.78
N SER A 78 15.35 3.13 7.73
CA SER A 78 14.20 2.32 8.14
C SER A 78 13.19 2.06 7.03
N LEU A 79 13.24 2.85 5.96
CA LEU A 79 12.34 2.71 4.82
C LEU A 79 12.96 1.95 3.64
N SER A 80 14.25 1.62 3.69
CA SER A 80 14.95 0.97 2.57
C SER A 80 14.42 -0.43 2.26
N TRP A 81 13.94 -1.15 3.27
CA TRP A 81 13.36 -2.47 3.10
C TRP A 81 12.11 -2.44 2.20
N ILE A 82 11.35 -1.34 2.21
CA ILE A 82 10.18 -1.15 1.33
C ILE A 82 10.61 -1.12 -0.14
N THR A 83 11.80 -0.58 -0.44
CA THR A 83 12.37 -0.63 -1.79
C THR A 83 12.58 -2.08 -2.26
N ASN A 84 13.03 -2.96 -1.37
CA ASN A 84 13.19 -4.38 -1.70
C ASN A 84 11.85 -5.06 -1.99
N TYR A 85 10.79 -4.66 -1.29
CA TYR A 85 9.43 -5.13 -1.58
C TYR A 85 8.99 -4.71 -2.99
N MET A 86 9.26 -3.47 -3.38
CA MET A 86 8.97 -2.99 -4.75
C MET A 86 9.73 -3.82 -5.79
N HIS A 87 11.01 -4.13 -5.56
CA HIS A 87 11.79 -4.98 -6.46
C HIS A 87 11.22 -6.41 -6.54
N GLY A 88 10.57 -6.89 -5.49
CA GLY A 88 9.82 -8.15 -5.46
C GLY A 88 8.42 -8.07 -6.09
N GLY A 89 8.01 -6.90 -6.59
CA GLY A 89 6.70 -6.70 -7.22
C GLY A 89 5.57 -6.32 -6.25
N VAL A 90 5.88 -6.10 -4.96
CA VAL A 90 4.88 -5.64 -3.97
C VAL A 90 4.69 -4.14 -4.13
N THR A 91 3.47 -3.72 -4.43
CA THR A 91 3.10 -2.32 -4.65
C THR A 91 2.28 -1.73 -3.51
N ALA A 92 1.76 -2.59 -2.63
CA ALA A 92 1.02 -2.16 -1.45
C ALA A 92 1.34 -3.03 -0.24
N LEU A 93 1.42 -2.38 0.93
CA LEU A 93 1.60 -3.00 2.23
C LEU A 93 0.43 -2.65 3.13
N ILE A 94 -0.11 -3.63 3.85
CA ILE A 94 -1.14 -3.41 4.87
C ILE A 94 -0.50 -3.66 6.24
N SER A 95 -0.56 -2.65 7.11
CA SER A 95 -0.02 -2.75 8.46
C SER A 95 -0.85 -3.71 9.30
N ALA A 96 -0.17 -4.61 10.00
CA ALA A 96 -0.73 -5.47 11.04
C ALA A 96 -0.58 -4.88 12.45
N GLY A 97 -0.16 -3.63 12.55
CA GLY A 97 0.01 -2.88 13.78
C GLY A 97 1.42 -2.30 13.95
N GLU A 98 1.49 -1.16 14.60
CA GLU A 98 2.72 -0.39 14.81
C GLU A 98 3.21 -0.61 16.24
N LEU A 99 3.84 -1.76 16.51
CA LEU A 99 4.18 -2.18 17.88
C LEU A 99 5.66 -2.08 18.21
N HIS A 100 6.53 -1.92 17.21
CA HIS A 100 7.97 -2.14 17.38
C HIS A 100 8.76 -0.83 17.33
N LEU A 101 8.54 0.05 18.29
CA LEU A 101 9.42 1.20 18.47
C LEU A 101 10.42 0.91 19.60
N PRO A 102 11.73 1.15 19.38
CA PRO A 102 12.73 1.01 20.42
C PRO A 102 12.39 1.85 21.65
N GLY A 103 12.46 1.23 22.83
CA GLY A 103 12.21 1.89 24.11
C GLY A 103 10.74 1.94 24.56
N LEU A 104 9.81 1.46 23.74
CA LEU A 104 8.44 1.27 24.20
C LEU A 104 8.27 -0.06 24.92
N PRO A 105 7.49 -0.10 26.03
CA PRO A 105 7.11 -1.35 26.66
C PRO A 105 6.24 -2.19 25.72
N LEU A 106 6.38 -3.50 25.79
CA LEU A 106 5.58 -4.45 25.03
C LEU A 106 4.76 -5.33 25.98
N PRO A 107 3.42 -5.37 25.82
CA PRO A 107 2.60 -4.60 24.89
C PRO A 107 2.51 -3.13 25.29
N PRO A 108 2.38 -2.19 24.36
CA PRO A 108 2.14 -0.79 24.68
C PRO A 108 0.74 -0.61 25.29
N ASP A 109 0.57 0.42 26.13
CA ASP A 109 -0.75 0.80 26.59
C ASP A 109 -1.63 1.31 25.41
N ALA A 110 -2.95 1.32 25.62
CA ALA A 110 -3.90 1.66 24.56
C ALA A 110 -3.73 3.07 23.98
N ARG A 111 -3.33 4.04 24.80
CA ARG A 111 -3.11 5.43 24.34
C ARG A 111 -1.87 5.53 23.46
N THR A 112 -0.80 4.86 23.87
CA THR A 112 0.44 4.78 23.09
C THR A 112 0.20 4.06 21.77
N ALA A 113 -0.51 2.93 21.78
CA ALA A 113 -0.85 2.20 20.56
C ALA A 113 -1.68 3.07 19.58
N LEU A 114 -2.68 3.79 20.10
CA LEU A 114 -3.49 4.72 19.29
C LEU A 114 -2.65 5.88 18.73
N ALA A 115 -1.79 6.47 19.55
CA ALA A 115 -0.92 7.57 19.11
C ALA A 115 0.01 7.12 17.98
N LEU A 116 0.63 5.94 18.10
CA LEU A 116 1.46 5.35 17.06
C LEU A 116 0.67 5.11 15.77
N ALA A 117 -0.50 4.50 15.86
CA ALA A 117 -1.35 4.23 14.72
C ALA A 117 -1.70 5.52 13.96
N LEU A 118 -2.09 6.58 14.68
CA LEU A 118 -2.43 7.87 14.10
C LEU A 118 -1.22 8.54 13.42
N VAL A 119 -0.07 8.56 14.09
CA VAL A 119 1.14 9.17 13.54
C VAL A 119 1.61 8.40 12.31
N THR A 120 1.69 7.08 12.39
CA THR A 120 2.12 6.24 11.27
C THR A 120 1.19 6.40 10.07
N LYS A 121 -0.12 6.40 10.30
CA LYS A 121 -1.08 6.68 9.23
C LYS A 121 -0.82 8.02 8.56
N ARG A 122 -0.66 9.09 9.35
CA ARG A 122 -0.37 10.44 8.84
C ARG A 122 0.92 10.50 8.01
N CYS A 123 1.96 9.81 8.47
CA CYS A 123 3.22 9.73 7.74
C CYS A 123 3.02 9.08 6.37
N TYR A 124 2.40 7.90 6.33
CA TYR A 124 2.22 7.15 5.09
C TYR A 124 1.10 7.65 4.18
N ASP A 125 0.20 8.50 4.65
CA ASP A 125 -0.71 9.24 3.79
C ASP A 125 0.05 10.21 2.87
N ASN A 126 1.21 10.72 3.32
CA ASN A 126 2.03 11.69 2.60
C ASN A 126 3.32 11.09 2.00
N LEU A 127 3.68 9.88 2.38
CA LEU A 127 4.91 9.23 1.97
C LEU A 127 4.63 7.91 1.27
N ARG A 128 5.23 7.72 0.11
CA ARG A 128 5.21 6.45 -0.63
C ARG A 128 6.65 6.03 -0.94
N PRO A 129 7.30 5.33 -0.02
CA PRO A 129 8.69 4.91 -0.24
C PRO A 129 8.79 4.07 -1.51
N SER A 130 9.66 4.45 -2.42
CA SER A 130 9.83 3.80 -3.73
C SER A 130 8.53 3.63 -4.53
N GLY A 131 7.49 4.44 -4.24
CA GLY A 131 6.18 4.33 -4.89
C GLY A 131 5.21 3.33 -4.23
N VAL A 132 5.65 2.54 -3.25
CA VAL A 132 4.78 1.58 -2.54
C VAL A 132 3.75 2.32 -1.70
N LYS A 133 2.48 1.92 -1.85
CA LYS A 133 1.40 2.42 -1.00
C LYS A 133 1.41 1.65 0.32
N VAL A 134 1.49 2.36 1.44
CA VAL A 134 1.39 1.76 2.77
C VAL A 134 0.06 2.15 3.41
N PHE A 135 -0.75 1.16 3.74
CA PHE A 135 -1.98 1.30 4.51
C PHE A 135 -1.65 1.09 5.99
N ALA A 136 -1.22 2.17 6.63
CA ALA A 136 -0.79 2.19 8.02
C ALA A 136 -1.92 2.62 8.98
N GLY A 137 -1.65 2.53 10.28
CA GLY A 137 -2.59 2.95 11.31
C GLY A 137 -3.50 1.85 11.83
N THR A 138 -3.09 0.59 11.67
CA THR A 138 -3.81 -0.55 12.22
C THR A 138 -3.49 -0.71 13.71
N LEU A 139 -4.53 -0.99 14.50
CA LEU A 139 -4.39 -1.40 15.90
C LEU A 139 -4.50 -2.91 15.97
N SER A 140 -3.53 -3.58 16.58
CA SER A 140 -3.53 -5.03 16.74
C SER A 140 -3.71 -5.43 18.21
N GLY A 141 -4.49 -6.48 18.41
CA GLY A 141 -4.53 -7.24 19.64
C GLY A 141 -5.47 -6.73 20.74
N PRO A 142 -5.31 -7.28 21.96
CA PRO A 142 -6.18 -7.06 23.12
C PRO A 142 -6.19 -5.65 23.66
N GLN A 143 -5.33 -4.76 23.17
CA GLN A 143 -5.29 -3.36 23.58
C GLN A 143 -6.60 -2.60 23.27
N ILE A 144 -7.41 -3.11 22.35
CA ILE A 144 -8.70 -2.51 21.98
C ILE A 144 -9.80 -2.83 22.99
N THR A 145 -9.65 -3.91 23.76
CA THR A 145 -10.71 -4.41 24.66
C THR A 145 -10.77 -3.71 26.01
N SER A 146 -9.74 -2.96 26.40
CA SER A 146 -9.68 -2.26 27.71
C SER A 146 -10.21 -0.83 27.68
N THR A 147 -10.73 -0.34 26.56
CA THR A 147 -11.16 1.05 26.40
C THR A 147 -12.61 1.31 26.81
N ARG A 148 -13.17 0.59 27.79
CA ARG A 148 -14.45 0.96 28.41
C ARG A 148 -14.37 2.27 29.23
N ASP A 149 -13.18 2.74 29.50
CA ASP A 149 -12.99 3.96 30.26
C ASP A 149 -12.67 5.15 29.34
N GLY A 150 -13.71 5.74 28.78
CA GLY A 150 -13.74 7.17 28.48
C GLY A 150 -12.88 7.70 27.34
N CYS A 151 -12.48 6.92 26.37
CA CYS A 151 -11.78 7.45 25.21
C CYS A 151 -12.70 7.74 24.04
N ALA A 152 -12.99 9.03 23.83
CA ALA A 152 -13.55 9.55 22.58
C ALA A 152 -12.67 9.29 21.33
N GLY A 153 -11.62 8.49 21.50
CA GLY A 153 -10.69 8.07 20.43
C GLY A 153 -11.09 6.78 19.70
N SER A 154 -12.02 6.00 20.22
CA SER A 154 -12.42 4.73 19.64
C SER A 154 -13.06 4.89 18.24
N ASP A 155 -13.83 5.95 18.04
CA ASP A 155 -14.43 6.25 16.74
C ASP A 155 -13.41 6.63 15.68
N HIS A 156 -12.30 7.23 16.06
CA HIS A 156 -11.23 7.61 15.13
C HIS A 156 -10.37 6.40 14.73
N ALA A 157 -10.12 5.50 15.66
CA ALA A 157 -9.36 4.27 15.39
C ALA A 157 -10.17 3.30 14.51
N VAL A 158 -11.46 3.12 14.82
CA VAL A 158 -12.37 2.31 14.01
C VAL A 158 -12.56 2.94 12.62
N ARG A 159 -12.63 4.26 12.51
CA ARG A 159 -12.65 4.96 11.22
C ARG A 159 -11.33 4.82 10.45
N ALA A 160 -10.19 4.81 11.13
CA ALA A 160 -8.90 4.54 10.48
C ALA A 160 -8.85 3.13 9.88
N LEU A 161 -9.40 2.13 10.58
CA LEU A 161 -9.56 0.76 10.08
C LEU A 161 -10.55 0.69 8.90
N SER A 162 -11.68 1.39 8.98
CA SER A 162 -12.70 1.38 7.93
C SER A 162 -12.31 2.16 6.68
N MET A 163 -11.51 3.20 6.80
CA MET A 163 -11.04 4.00 5.64
C MET A 163 -9.88 3.36 4.89
N GLY A 164 -9.21 2.37 5.47
CA GLY A 164 -8.19 1.57 4.77
C GLY A 164 -8.75 0.44 3.91
N ALA A 165 -10.02 0.12 4.09
CA ALA A 165 -10.66 -1.04 3.45
C ALA A 165 -11.63 -0.67 2.31
N VAL A 166 -11.62 0.57 1.82
CA VAL A 166 -12.37 0.91 0.61
C VAL A 166 -11.51 0.57 -0.59
N LEU A 167 -11.61 -0.68 -1.02
CA LEU A 167 -11.29 -1.06 -2.39
C LEU A 167 -12.40 -0.53 -3.30
N PRO A 168 -12.06 0.14 -4.40
CA PRO A 168 -13.03 0.49 -5.42
C PRO A 168 -13.56 -0.76 -6.13
#